data_09521ce85bce99a304b16bc5163878de
#
_entry.id   09521ce85bce99a304b16bc5163878de
#
_cell.length_a   1.000
_cell.length_b   1.000
_cell.length_c   1.000
_cell.angle_alpha   90.00
_cell.angle_beta   90.00
_cell.angle_gamma   90.00
#
_symmetry.space_group_name_H-M   'P 1'
#
loop_
_entity.id
_entity.type
_entity.pdbx_description
1 polymer ?
#
loop_
_entity_poly.entity_id
_entity_poly.type
_entity_poly.pdbx_seq_one_letter_code
_entity_poly.pdbx_strand_id
1 'polypeptide(L)'
;MKKFIAMLLVAMMALSLVACGEKPAPTPDPTPSASTYKTGLGMVTSMSGTDAEDEDPAKTQADITVCEATFDQDGKIVAISFDVVQAKATVDADGVVTVAEDVKTKLELGDDYNMKKYANPAAVGEWYEQAAALEAYCIGKTAAEVAAMELGPNAHDHTDTPAVEELKSTCTISVTAFLNALTKAYDNATTEYTGYAKAGLGMVTNMSGTDAEDEDPAKTQADVTAVALALDADGKIVAISIDVVQAKATVDADGVVTVAEDVKTKRELGDDYNMKKYASPAAVGEWYEQANAFEAYCIGKTADEVAGMPLGENAHGYTDAPAAEELKSTCTISVTAFLNAIAKAAANAK
;
A
#
# COMPACT_ATOMS: atom_id res chain seq x y z
N MET A 1 44.45 74.13 38.42
CA MET A 1 45.38 73.86 39.49
C MET A 1 45.83 72.44 39.38
N LYS A 2 47.05 72.23 38.88
CA LYS A 2 48.14 71.58 39.60
C LYS A 2 47.77 70.16 40.05
N LYS A 3 48.46 69.05 39.80
CA LYS A 3 49.89 68.77 39.58
C LYS A 3 50.03 67.29 39.23
N PHE A 4 50.82 66.87 38.22
CA PHE A 4 52.13 66.19 38.33
C PHE A 4 52.10 64.70 38.73
N ILE A 5 52.58 63.87 37.79
CA ILE A 5 53.90 63.15 37.75
C ILE A 5 53.83 61.85 38.56
N ALA A 6 54.09 60.69 38.00
CA ALA A 6 55.44 60.19 37.77
C ALA A 6 55.46 58.89 36.94
N MET A 7 56.42 58.90 36.04
CA MET A 7 56.97 57.83 35.23
C MET A 7 57.68 56.83 36.12
N LEU A 8 57.50 55.54 35.99
CA LEU A 8 58.49 54.54 36.36
C LEU A 8 58.57 53.44 35.33
N LEU A 9 59.67 53.51 34.56
CA LEU A 9 60.12 52.42 33.65
C LEU A 9 60.70 51.31 34.60
N VAL A 10 60.20 50.12 34.55
CA VAL A 10 60.89 48.89 34.91
C VAL A 10 60.92 47.95 33.76
N ALA A 11 62.07 47.84 33.12
CA ALA A 11 62.41 46.81 32.19
C ALA A 11 62.52 45.48 32.91
N MET A 12 61.70 44.52 32.59
CA MET A 12 61.99 43.13 32.89
C MET A 12 61.90 42.32 31.59
N MET A 13 63.05 41.83 31.18
CA MET A 13 63.20 40.74 30.26
C MET A 13 62.44 39.51 30.81
N ALA A 14 61.43 39.02 30.09
CA ALA A 14 60.89 37.75 30.34
C ALA A 14 60.96 36.90 29.07
N LEU A 15 61.59 35.77 29.18
CA LEU A 15 61.85 34.73 28.24
C LEU A 15 60.63 34.46 27.34
N SER A 16 60.85 34.48 26.06
CA SER A 16 59.93 33.92 25.04
C SER A 16 59.93 32.38 25.16
N LEU A 17 58.95 31.83 25.89
CA LEU A 17 58.53 30.46 25.72
C LEU A 17 57.72 30.41 24.45
N VAL A 18 58.29 29.84 23.41
CA VAL A 18 57.57 29.41 22.20
C VAL A 18 56.70 28.22 22.61
N ALA A 19 55.47 28.47 23.02
CA ALA A 19 54.47 27.43 23.06
C ALA A 19 54.05 27.15 21.58
N CYS A 20 54.46 25.98 21.06
CA CYS A 20 53.83 25.40 19.90
C CYS A 20 52.34 25.21 20.23
N GLY A 21 51.52 26.17 19.84
CA GLY A 21 50.07 25.98 19.81
C GLY A 21 49.76 24.93 18.75
N GLU A 22 49.39 23.74 19.17
CA GLU A 22 48.70 22.81 18.27
C GLU A 22 47.48 23.54 17.68
N LYS A 23 47.48 23.62 16.37
CA LYS A 23 46.33 24.12 15.62
C LYS A 23 45.14 23.22 16.04
N PRO A 24 43.98 23.78 16.48
CA PRO A 24 42.83 22.94 16.77
C PRO A 24 42.57 22.04 15.57
N ALA A 25 42.43 20.75 15.84
CA ALA A 25 42.03 19.80 14.78
C ALA A 25 40.74 20.34 14.12
N PRO A 26 40.63 20.33 12.80
CA PRO A 26 39.40 20.74 12.15
C PRO A 26 38.26 19.93 12.77
N THR A 27 37.23 20.65 13.22
CA THR A 27 35.96 20.02 13.62
C THR A 27 35.54 19.13 12.48
N PRO A 28 35.28 17.82 12.69
CA PRO A 28 34.80 16.99 11.59
C PRO A 28 33.54 17.65 11.02
N ASP A 29 33.51 17.81 9.71
CA ASP A 29 32.30 18.24 9.01
C ASP A 29 31.15 17.35 9.50
N PRO A 30 29.97 17.91 9.79
CA PRO A 30 28.83 17.10 10.18
C PRO A 30 28.63 16.04 9.10
N THR A 31 28.72 14.77 9.47
CA THR A 31 28.39 13.67 8.59
C THR A 31 27.00 13.96 8.03
N PRO A 32 26.78 13.96 6.71
CA PRO A 32 25.45 14.16 6.16
C PRO A 32 24.48 13.24 6.87
N SER A 33 23.40 13.79 7.43
CA SER A 33 22.33 12.98 8.00
C SER A 33 21.83 12.06 6.90
N ALA A 34 21.71 10.77 7.19
CA ALA A 34 21.11 9.84 6.21
C ALA A 34 19.70 10.33 5.87
N SER A 35 19.36 10.35 4.57
CA SER A 35 18.02 10.71 4.15
C SER A 35 17.00 9.76 4.77
N THR A 36 15.91 10.32 5.29
CA THR A 36 14.79 9.57 5.85
C THR A 36 13.65 9.50 4.86
N TYR A 37 12.92 8.41 4.91
CA TYR A 37 11.79 8.12 4.02
C TYR A 37 10.62 7.58 4.82
N LYS A 38 9.43 7.62 4.22
CA LYS A 38 8.21 7.00 4.74
C LYS A 38 7.53 6.28 3.58
N THR A 39 7.08 5.05 3.82
CA THR A 39 6.29 4.29 2.83
C THR A 39 4.91 4.04 3.39
N GLY A 40 3.89 4.24 2.57
CA GLY A 40 2.51 3.98 2.92
C GLY A 40 1.77 3.16 1.88
N LEU A 41 0.70 2.54 2.35
CA LEU A 41 -0.25 1.75 1.57
C LEU A 41 -1.63 2.39 1.67
N GLY A 42 -2.28 2.61 0.52
CA GLY A 42 -3.66 3.10 0.47
C GLY A 42 -4.51 2.20 -0.41
N MET A 43 -5.72 1.88 0.05
CA MET A 43 -6.69 1.04 -0.67
C MET A 43 -8.03 1.76 -0.77
N VAL A 44 -8.65 1.71 -1.95
CA VAL A 44 -10.00 2.23 -2.22
C VAL A 44 -10.81 1.14 -2.89
N THR A 45 -11.98 0.85 -2.33
CA THR A 45 -12.88 -0.18 -2.84
C THR A 45 -14.16 0.45 -3.37
N SER A 46 -14.56 0.06 -4.56
CA SER A 46 -15.87 0.35 -5.13
C SER A 46 -16.55 -0.99 -5.45
N MET A 47 -17.82 -1.11 -5.10
CA MET A 47 -18.61 -2.29 -5.43
C MET A 47 -19.74 -1.93 -6.37
N SER A 48 -20.05 -2.84 -7.28
CA SER A 48 -21.20 -2.76 -8.17
C SER A 48 -21.89 -4.11 -8.30
N GLY A 49 -23.15 -4.07 -8.64
CA GLY A 49 -23.97 -5.24 -8.91
C GLY A 49 -24.87 -5.02 -10.11
N THR A 50 -25.22 -6.10 -10.76
CA THR A 50 -26.29 -6.16 -11.78
C THR A 50 -27.22 -7.28 -11.37
N ASP A 51 -28.49 -6.94 -11.20
CA ASP A 51 -29.54 -7.92 -10.89
C ASP A 51 -29.67 -8.95 -12.01
N ALA A 52 -30.20 -10.13 -11.66
CA ALA A 52 -30.52 -11.14 -12.66
C ALA A 52 -31.65 -10.63 -13.58
N GLU A 53 -31.52 -10.85 -14.87
CA GLU A 53 -32.57 -10.55 -15.87
C GLU A 53 -32.75 -11.74 -16.80
N ASP A 54 -33.97 -12.27 -16.88
CA ASP A 54 -34.32 -13.43 -17.72
C ASP A 54 -33.40 -14.65 -17.48
N GLU A 55 -32.58 -15.00 -18.49
CA GLU A 55 -31.58 -16.08 -18.40
C GLU A 55 -30.18 -15.59 -17.99
N ASP A 56 -29.97 -14.25 -17.85
CA ASP A 56 -28.69 -13.68 -17.44
C ASP A 56 -28.52 -13.76 -15.91
N PRO A 57 -27.41 -14.34 -15.40
CA PRO A 57 -27.15 -14.43 -13.98
C PRO A 57 -26.94 -13.06 -13.37
N ALA A 58 -27.24 -12.92 -12.08
CA ALA A 58 -26.82 -11.78 -11.28
C ALA A 58 -25.29 -11.67 -11.28
N LYS A 59 -24.76 -10.43 -11.25
CA LYS A 59 -23.32 -10.17 -11.31
C LYS A 59 -22.92 -9.28 -10.15
N THR A 60 -21.83 -9.63 -9.46
CA THR A 60 -21.18 -8.78 -8.45
C THR A 60 -19.77 -8.46 -8.91
N GLN A 61 -19.32 -7.24 -8.65
CA GLN A 61 -17.96 -6.81 -8.93
C GLN A 61 -17.44 -5.92 -7.81
N ALA A 62 -16.21 -6.20 -7.38
CA ALA A 62 -15.45 -5.34 -6.52
C ALA A 62 -14.21 -4.83 -7.28
N ASP A 63 -14.09 -3.50 -7.39
CA ASP A 63 -12.93 -2.82 -7.95
C ASP A 63 -12.09 -2.27 -6.79
N ILE A 64 -10.91 -2.83 -6.58
CA ILE A 64 -10.00 -2.41 -5.52
C ILE A 64 -8.78 -1.75 -6.15
N THR A 65 -8.66 -0.44 -5.96
CA THR A 65 -7.51 0.38 -6.36
C THR A 65 -6.55 0.49 -5.20
N VAL A 66 -5.28 0.18 -5.44
CA VAL A 66 -4.24 0.18 -4.41
C VAL A 66 -3.09 1.08 -4.85
N CYS A 67 -2.54 1.82 -3.88
CA CYS A 67 -1.37 2.67 -4.02
C CYS A 67 -0.32 2.30 -2.98
N GLU A 68 0.89 1.97 -3.44
CA GLU A 68 2.12 2.11 -2.66
C GLU A 68 2.72 3.47 -2.98
N ALA A 69 3.13 4.23 -1.97
CA ALA A 69 3.89 5.45 -2.18
C ALA A 69 4.97 5.63 -1.11
N THR A 70 6.18 5.99 -1.57
CA THR A 70 7.32 6.31 -0.73
C THR A 70 7.65 7.80 -0.85
N PHE A 71 7.79 8.44 0.30
CA PHE A 71 8.00 9.88 0.45
C PHE A 71 9.37 10.16 1.07
N ASP A 72 10.03 11.22 0.60
CA ASP A 72 11.24 11.76 1.25
C ASP A 72 10.91 12.62 2.48
N GLN A 73 11.94 13.15 3.11
CA GLN A 73 11.82 14.02 4.30
C GLN A 73 11.03 15.32 4.04
N ASP A 74 10.92 15.77 2.79
CA ASP A 74 10.17 16.96 2.38
C ASP A 74 8.72 16.61 1.98
N GLY A 75 8.32 15.33 2.11
CA GLY A 75 7.01 14.80 1.74
C GLY A 75 6.81 14.65 0.24
N LYS A 76 7.89 14.64 -0.54
CA LYS A 76 7.82 14.43 -1.99
C LYS A 76 7.87 12.94 -2.32
N ILE A 77 7.07 12.55 -3.28
CA ILE A 77 6.99 11.18 -3.79
C ILE A 77 8.30 10.84 -4.51
N VAL A 78 9.01 9.82 -4.02
CA VAL A 78 10.24 9.30 -4.63
C VAL A 78 10.01 7.96 -5.31
N ALA A 79 8.97 7.21 -4.90
CA ALA A 79 8.45 6.04 -5.58
C ALA A 79 6.94 6.00 -5.43
N ILE A 80 6.28 5.44 -6.43
CA ILE A 80 4.85 5.19 -6.41
C ILE A 80 4.52 4.03 -7.34
N SER A 81 3.55 3.23 -6.94
CA SER A 81 2.96 2.18 -7.75
C SER A 81 1.45 2.13 -7.53
N PHE A 82 0.70 2.09 -8.63
CA PHE A 82 -0.74 1.86 -8.63
C PHE A 82 -1.06 0.51 -9.25
N ASP A 83 -1.99 -0.21 -8.65
CA ASP A 83 -2.59 -1.38 -9.28
C ASP A 83 -4.08 -1.47 -8.96
N VAL A 84 -4.81 -2.23 -9.78
CA VAL A 84 -6.26 -2.42 -9.62
C VAL A 84 -6.58 -3.89 -9.85
N VAL A 85 -7.40 -4.45 -8.97
CA VAL A 85 -8.04 -5.75 -9.21
C VAL A 85 -9.53 -5.57 -9.40
N GLN A 86 -10.10 -6.33 -10.35
CA GLN A 86 -11.54 -6.42 -10.61
C GLN A 86 -12.00 -7.83 -10.26
N ALA A 87 -12.49 -8.02 -9.06
CA ALA A 87 -12.97 -9.30 -8.56
C ALA A 87 -14.46 -9.47 -8.93
N LYS A 88 -14.78 -10.48 -9.75
CA LYS A 88 -16.11 -10.69 -10.32
C LYS A 88 -16.65 -12.06 -9.94
N ALA A 89 -17.95 -12.10 -9.62
CA ALA A 89 -18.69 -13.33 -9.42
C ALA A 89 -20.05 -13.26 -10.10
N THR A 90 -20.64 -14.42 -10.37
CA THR A 90 -22.02 -14.55 -10.88
C THR A 90 -22.82 -15.46 -9.95
N VAL A 91 -24.13 -15.23 -9.90
CA VAL A 91 -25.08 -16.09 -9.19
C VAL A 91 -26.20 -16.41 -10.17
N ASP A 92 -26.40 -17.69 -10.44
CA ASP A 92 -27.44 -18.12 -11.37
C ASP A 92 -28.85 -18.18 -10.73
N ALA A 93 -29.85 -18.55 -11.53
CA ALA A 93 -31.25 -18.62 -11.09
C ALA A 93 -31.51 -19.67 -10.01
N ASP A 94 -30.62 -20.64 -9.85
CA ASP A 94 -30.69 -21.65 -8.78
C ASP A 94 -29.94 -21.21 -7.52
N GLY A 95 -29.39 -19.97 -7.50
CA GLY A 95 -28.63 -19.41 -6.39
C GLY A 95 -27.21 -19.94 -6.28
N VAL A 96 -26.68 -20.60 -7.33
CA VAL A 96 -25.31 -21.14 -7.34
C VAL A 96 -24.30 -20.04 -7.66
N VAL A 97 -23.30 -19.92 -6.82
CA VAL A 97 -22.24 -18.91 -6.96
C VAL A 97 -21.09 -19.43 -7.80
N THR A 98 -20.71 -18.68 -8.81
CA THR A 98 -19.49 -18.92 -9.58
C THR A 98 -18.49 -17.79 -9.37
N VAL A 99 -17.29 -18.12 -8.91
CA VAL A 99 -16.16 -17.19 -8.70
C VAL A 99 -14.97 -17.56 -9.58
N ALA A 100 -14.13 -16.58 -9.90
CA ALA A 100 -12.86 -16.84 -10.59
C ALA A 100 -11.84 -17.47 -9.65
N GLU A 101 -11.10 -18.48 -10.13
CA GLU A 101 -10.05 -19.17 -9.34
C GLU A 101 -8.72 -18.38 -9.28
N ASP A 102 -8.37 -17.69 -10.36
CA ASP A 102 -7.12 -16.92 -10.48
C ASP A 102 -7.44 -15.48 -10.92
N VAL A 103 -7.63 -14.60 -9.92
CA VAL A 103 -7.95 -13.20 -10.17
C VAL A 103 -6.67 -12.38 -10.24
N LYS A 104 -6.30 -12.00 -11.46
CA LYS A 104 -5.13 -11.16 -11.73
C LYS A 104 -5.46 -9.69 -11.61
N THR A 105 -4.47 -8.92 -11.18
CA THR A 105 -4.53 -7.46 -11.22
C THR A 105 -4.39 -6.94 -12.66
N LYS A 106 -4.70 -5.67 -12.88
CA LYS A 106 -4.55 -5.06 -14.22
C LYS A 106 -3.08 -4.99 -14.66
N LEU A 107 -2.14 -4.82 -13.73
CA LEU A 107 -0.71 -4.91 -14.05
C LEU A 107 -0.31 -6.33 -14.46
N GLU A 108 -0.79 -7.36 -13.74
CA GLU A 108 -0.52 -8.76 -14.06
C GLU A 108 -1.15 -9.21 -15.39
N LEU A 109 -2.28 -8.61 -15.76
CA LEU A 109 -2.92 -8.84 -17.06
C LEU A 109 -2.12 -8.18 -18.20
N GLY A 110 -1.51 -7.01 -17.96
CA GLY A 110 -0.79 -6.31 -19.00
C GLY A 110 -1.62 -6.11 -20.27
N ASP A 111 -1.11 -6.59 -21.41
CA ASP A 111 -1.83 -6.52 -22.69
C ASP A 111 -3.10 -7.39 -22.73
N ASP A 112 -3.19 -8.43 -21.90
CA ASP A 112 -4.38 -9.30 -21.81
C ASP A 112 -5.60 -8.57 -21.18
N TYR A 113 -5.38 -7.42 -20.50
CA TYR A 113 -6.49 -6.55 -20.10
C TYR A 113 -7.23 -5.97 -21.30
N ASN A 114 -6.54 -5.86 -22.45
CA ASN A 114 -7.12 -5.51 -23.76
C ASN A 114 -7.88 -4.18 -23.77
N MET A 115 -7.40 -3.15 -23.06
CA MET A 115 -8.07 -1.86 -23.03
C MET A 115 -8.20 -1.24 -24.42
N LYS A 116 -7.12 -1.24 -25.22
CA LYS A 116 -7.15 -0.73 -26.59
C LYS A 116 -8.16 -1.43 -27.49
N LYS A 117 -8.42 -2.72 -27.24
CA LYS A 117 -9.34 -3.54 -28.05
C LYS A 117 -10.80 -3.30 -27.68
N TYR A 118 -11.11 -3.19 -26.38
CA TYR A 118 -12.49 -3.19 -25.90
C TYR A 118 -12.98 -1.81 -25.48
N ALA A 119 -12.10 -0.89 -25.08
CA ALA A 119 -12.46 0.41 -24.59
C ALA A 119 -12.48 1.48 -25.69
N ASN A 120 -12.89 1.17 -26.94
CA ASN A 120 -12.95 2.12 -28.05
C ASN A 120 -11.59 2.52 -28.67
N PRO A 121 -11.52 2.83 -29.99
CA PRO A 121 -10.29 3.31 -30.67
C PRO A 121 -9.63 4.55 -30.06
N ALA A 122 -10.29 5.25 -29.14
CA ALA A 122 -9.77 6.45 -28.47
C ALA A 122 -8.90 6.16 -27.23
N ALA A 123 -8.69 4.90 -26.81
CA ALA A 123 -7.74 4.58 -25.75
C ALA A 123 -6.31 4.89 -26.18
N VAL A 124 -5.62 5.79 -25.45
CA VAL A 124 -4.27 6.28 -25.79
C VAL A 124 -3.19 5.23 -25.51
N GLY A 125 -3.48 4.24 -24.67
CA GLY A 125 -2.57 3.17 -24.28
C GLY A 125 -3.32 2.02 -23.58
N GLU A 126 -2.63 0.90 -23.35
CA GLU A 126 -3.13 -0.12 -22.43
C GLU A 126 -3.19 0.45 -21.00
N TRP A 127 -3.96 -0.20 -20.14
CA TRP A 127 -4.17 0.32 -18.79
C TRP A 127 -2.85 0.56 -18.03
N TYR A 128 -1.94 -0.40 -18.07
CA TYR A 128 -0.65 -0.31 -17.39
C TYR A 128 0.25 0.81 -17.94
N GLU A 129 0.15 1.12 -19.24
CA GLU A 129 0.89 2.23 -19.86
C GLU A 129 0.38 3.57 -19.34
N GLN A 130 -0.93 3.70 -19.19
CA GLN A 130 -1.58 4.91 -18.67
C GLN A 130 -1.33 5.09 -17.16
N ALA A 131 -1.36 3.99 -16.39
CA ALA A 131 -1.00 3.99 -14.97
C ALA A 131 0.46 4.43 -14.77
N ALA A 132 1.39 3.89 -15.56
CA ALA A 132 2.80 4.27 -15.52
C ALA A 132 3.03 5.76 -15.85
N ALA A 133 2.26 6.33 -16.78
CA ALA A 133 2.30 7.76 -17.08
C ALA A 133 1.85 8.61 -15.88
N LEU A 134 0.78 8.19 -15.18
CA LEU A 134 0.33 8.84 -13.94
C LEU A 134 1.38 8.73 -12.83
N GLU A 135 1.98 7.54 -12.63
CA GLU A 135 3.06 7.34 -11.66
C GLU A 135 4.25 8.30 -11.93
N ALA A 136 4.69 8.38 -13.19
CA ALA A 136 5.78 9.27 -13.58
C ALA A 136 5.45 10.75 -13.32
N TYR A 137 4.19 11.15 -13.51
CA TYR A 137 3.72 12.51 -13.19
C TYR A 137 3.77 12.81 -11.69
N CYS A 138 3.54 11.81 -10.83
CA CYS A 138 3.53 11.97 -9.37
C CYS A 138 4.94 12.21 -8.80
N ILE A 139 5.99 11.66 -9.41
CA ILE A 139 7.36 11.74 -8.87
C ILE A 139 7.81 13.20 -8.69
N GLY A 140 8.38 13.49 -7.52
CA GLY A 140 8.87 14.83 -7.12
C GLY A 140 7.78 15.80 -6.64
N LYS A 141 6.50 15.40 -6.69
CA LYS A 141 5.37 16.16 -6.14
C LYS A 141 5.00 15.63 -4.76
N THR A 142 4.31 16.42 -3.98
CA THR A 142 3.64 15.97 -2.75
C THR A 142 2.29 15.31 -3.08
N ALA A 143 1.77 14.49 -2.18
CA ALA A 143 0.44 13.90 -2.34
C ALA A 143 -0.65 14.98 -2.52
N ALA A 144 -0.53 16.10 -1.80
CA ALA A 144 -1.46 17.22 -1.93
C ALA A 144 -1.40 17.90 -3.31
N GLU A 145 -0.20 18.07 -3.89
CA GLU A 145 -0.05 18.62 -5.25
C GLU A 145 -0.67 17.70 -6.30
N VAL A 146 -0.52 16.39 -6.12
CA VAL A 146 -1.15 15.39 -7.01
C VAL A 146 -2.66 15.37 -6.84
N ALA A 147 -3.17 15.38 -5.60
CA ALA A 147 -4.61 15.41 -5.32
C ALA A 147 -5.31 16.67 -5.85
N ALA A 148 -4.59 17.78 -6.00
CA ALA A 148 -5.07 19.03 -6.58
C ALA A 148 -5.01 19.06 -8.12
N MET A 149 -4.67 17.94 -8.78
CA MET A 149 -4.63 17.84 -10.23
C MET A 149 -5.96 18.25 -10.86
N GLU A 150 -5.90 19.06 -11.91
CA GLU A 150 -7.09 19.39 -12.70
C GLU A 150 -7.63 18.14 -13.41
N LEU A 151 -8.93 17.89 -13.23
CA LEU A 151 -9.65 16.79 -13.85
C LEU A 151 -10.65 17.31 -14.86
N GLY A 152 -10.97 16.52 -15.86
CA GLY A 152 -11.90 16.87 -16.91
C GLY A 152 -12.49 15.67 -17.63
N PRO A 153 -13.38 15.91 -18.60
CA PRO A 153 -14.02 14.84 -19.35
C PRO A 153 -13.07 14.20 -20.36
N ASN A 154 -13.24 12.91 -20.58
CA ASN A 154 -12.64 12.20 -21.72
C ASN A 154 -13.70 11.91 -22.82
N ALA A 155 -13.27 11.18 -23.85
CA ALA A 155 -14.14 10.80 -24.98
C ALA A 155 -15.26 9.79 -24.61
N HIS A 156 -15.27 9.28 -23.37
CA HIS A 156 -16.24 8.31 -22.84
C HIS A 156 -17.13 8.92 -21.75
N ASP A 157 -17.23 10.25 -21.69
CA ASP A 157 -18.01 11.00 -20.70
C ASP A 157 -17.58 10.79 -19.23
N HIS A 158 -16.42 10.17 -18.97
CA HIS A 158 -15.81 10.19 -17.65
C HIS A 158 -15.29 11.59 -17.35
N THR A 159 -15.68 12.17 -16.22
CA THR A 159 -15.38 13.56 -15.87
C THR A 159 -14.17 13.71 -14.94
N ASP A 160 -13.53 12.60 -14.59
CA ASP A 160 -12.45 12.51 -13.60
C ASP A 160 -11.13 12.00 -14.20
N THR A 161 -10.87 12.34 -15.46
CA THR A 161 -9.60 12.03 -16.12
C THR A 161 -8.63 13.21 -16.00
N PRO A 162 -7.30 13.00 -16.04
CA PRO A 162 -6.33 14.09 -15.95
C PRO A 162 -6.52 15.12 -17.06
N ALA A 163 -6.72 16.39 -16.68
CA ALA A 163 -6.83 17.52 -17.62
C ALA A 163 -5.52 18.34 -17.72
N VAL A 164 -4.49 17.96 -16.98
CA VAL A 164 -3.16 18.59 -17.03
C VAL A 164 -2.44 18.24 -18.34
N GLU A 165 -1.68 19.21 -18.88
CA GLU A 165 -1.07 19.09 -20.21
C GLU A 165 -0.14 17.88 -20.33
N GLU A 166 0.59 17.55 -19.26
CA GLU A 166 1.56 16.45 -19.20
C GLU A 166 0.90 15.06 -19.38
N LEU A 167 -0.37 14.93 -19.03
CA LEU A 167 -1.08 13.65 -19.04
C LEU A 167 -2.14 13.50 -20.14
N LYS A 168 -2.56 14.60 -20.78
CA LYS A 168 -3.66 14.59 -21.78
C LYS A 168 -3.49 13.57 -22.91
N SER A 169 -2.25 13.29 -23.32
CA SER A 169 -1.96 12.36 -24.42
C SER A 169 -1.51 10.97 -23.95
N THR A 170 -1.35 10.76 -22.64
CA THR A 170 -0.77 9.55 -22.09
C THR A 170 -1.63 8.87 -21.02
N CYS A 171 -2.59 9.59 -20.41
CA CYS A 171 -3.48 9.05 -19.38
C CYS A 171 -4.88 9.65 -19.53
N THR A 172 -5.83 8.84 -19.96
CA THR A 172 -7.24 9.20 -20.16
C THR A 172 -8.19 8.31 -19.35
N ILE A 173 -7.66 7.53 -18.41
CA ILE A 173 -8.46 6.73 -17.47
C ILE A 173 -8.98 7.62 -16.33
N SER A 174 -10.08 7.20 -15.70
CA SER A 174 -10.59 7.78 -14.45
C SER A 174 -9.55 7.65 -13.35
N VAL A 175 -9.20 8.73 -12.65
CA VAL A 175 -8.13 8.75 -11.66
C VAL A 175 -8.58 9.05 -10.23
N THR A 176 -9.85 9.34 -9.99
CA THR A 176 -10.32 9.67 -8.63
C THR A 176 -9.96 8.60 -7.60
N ALA A 177 -10.11 7.32 -7.92
CA ALA A 177 -9.75 6.22 -7.02
C ALA A 177 -8.23 6.19 -6.74
N PHE A 178 -7.38 6.50 -7.74
CA PHE A 178 -5.93 6.57 -7.58
C PHE A 178 -5.51 7.74 -6.67
N LEU A 179 -6.11 8.93 -6.86
CA LEU A 179 -5.85 10.10 -6.03
C LEU A 179 -6.26 9.85 -4.57
N ASN A 180 -7.40 9.20 -4.36
CA ASN A 180 -7.88 8.82 -3.03
C ASN A 180 -6.97 7.75 -2.40
N ALA A 181 -6.52 6.75 -3.16
CA ALA A 181 -5.58 5.74 -2.69
C ALA A 181 -4.22 6.35 -2.33
N LEU A 182 -3.71 7.30 -3.13
CA LEU A 182 -2.49 8.05 -2.81
C LEU A 182 -2.64 8.88 -1.53
N THR A 183 -3.78 9.54 -1.33
CA THR A 183 -4.05 10.29 -0.09
C THR A 183 -4.02 9.36 1.11
N LYS A 184 -4.69 8.20 1.04
CA LYS A 184 -4.64 7.18 2.11
C LYS A 184 -3.22 6.65 2.32
N ALA A 185 -2.45 6.40 1.25
CA ALA A 185 -1.06 5.97 1.37
C ALA A 185 -0.21 7.02 2.10
N TYR A 186 -0.40 8.31 1.80
CA TYR A 186 0.29 9.39 2.51
C TYR A 186 -0.09 9.44 3.99
N ASP A 187 -1.35 9.36 4.32
CA ASP A 187 -1.85 9.40 5.71
C ASP A 187 -1.33 8.18 6.51
N ASN A 188 -1.17 7.04 5.87
CA ASN A 188 -0.67 5.80 6.45
C ASN A 188 0.87 5.73 6.52
N ALA A 189 1.60 6.61 5.84
CA ALA A 189 3.07 6.67 5.84
C ALA A 189 3.60 7.34 7.12
N THR A 190 3.46 6.68 8.28
CA THR A 190 3.73 7.26 9.59
C THR A 190 5.12 6.97 10.15
N THR A 191 5.77 5.89 9.71
CA THR A 191 7.06 5.43 10.25
C THR A 191 8.21 5.90 9.36
N GLU A 192 9.20 6.59 9.96
CA GLU A 192 10.44 6.98 9.29
C GLU A 192 11.45 5.85 9.31
N TYR A 193 12.16 5.70 8.20
CA TYR A 193 13.27 4.76 8.05
C TYR A 193 14.38 5.35 7.17
N THR A 194 15.53 4.67 7.12
CA THR A 194 16.69 5.02 6.29
C THR A 194 17.09 3.83 5.42
N GLY A 195 17.98 4.05 4.47
CA GLY A 195 18.51 2.97 3.65
C GLY A 195 17.63 2.59 2.45
N TYR A 196 16.64 3.43 2.11
CA TYR A 196 15.80 3.22 0.93
C TYR A 196 16.63 3.08 -0.35
N ALA A 197 16.34 2.07 -1.14
CA ALA A 197 16.88 1.87 -2.48
C ALA A 197 15.79 1.69 -3.53
N LYS A 198 14.71 0.97 -3.22
CA LYS A 198 13.57 0.73 -4.11
C LYS A 198 12.32 0.35 -3.31
N ALA A 199 11.16 0.52 -3.91
CA ALA A 199 9.87 0.17 -3.32
C ALA A 199 8.99 -0.59 -4.31
N GLY A 200 8.01 -1.34 -3.78
CA GLY A 200 7.12 -2.13 -4.61
C GLY A 200 5.79 -2.45 -3.95
N LEU A 201 4.83 -2.71 -4.83
CA LEU A 201 3.46 -3.10 -4.51
C LEU A 201 3.20 -4.55 -4.89
N GLY A 202 2.56 -5.31 -4.00
CA GLY A 202 2.10 -6.66 -4.30
C GLY A 202 0.66 -6.87 -3.82
N MET A 203 -0.12 -7.57 -4.62
CA MET A 203 -1.51 -7.88 -4.33
C MET A 203 -1.81 -9.36 -4.52
N VAL A 204 -2.67 -9.90 -3.66
CA VAL A 204 -3.23 -11.26 -3.78
C VAL A 204 -4.74 -11.19 -3.56
N THR A 205 -5.48 -11.80 -4.47
CA THR A 205 -6.95 -11.84 -4.40
C THR A 205 -7.41 -13.28 -4.24
N ASN A 206 -8.24 -13.52 -3.23
CA ASN A 206 -8.96 -14.77 -3.05
C ASN A 206 -10.46 -14.48 -3.17
N MET A 207 -11.14 -15.25 -4.02
CA MET A 207 -12.59 -15.19 -4.14
C MET A 207 -13.22 -16.37 -3.43
N SER A 208 -14.35 -16.14 -2.78
CA SER A 208 -15.20 -17.19 -2.21
C SER A 208 -16.66 -16.90 -2.47
N GLY A 209 -17.46 -17.96 -2.48
CA GLY A 209 -18.90 -17.89 -2.63
C GLY A 209 -19.58 -18.88 -1.70
N THR A 210 -20.81 -18.57 -1.34
CA THR A 210 -21.73 -19.48 -0.65
C THR A 210 -23.03 -19.43 -1.45
N ASP A 211 -23.48 -20.60 -1.90
CA ASP A 211 -24.74 -20.73 -2.62
C ASP A 211 -25.92 -20.35 -1.73
N ALA A 212 -27.02 -19.95 -2.35
CA ALA A 212 -28.27 -19.72 -1.64
C ALA A 212 -28.78 -21.03 -1.00
N GLU A 213 -29.23 -20.96 0.23
CA GLU A 213 -29.88 -22.08 0.92
C GLU A 213 -31.17 -21.60 1.60
N ASP A 214 -32.31 -22.23 1.29
CA ASP A 214 -33.63 -21.88 1.83
C ASP A 214 -33.94 -20.37 1.69
N GLU A 215 -34.02 -19.64 2.81
CA GLU A 215 -34.25 -18.18 2.88
C GLU A 215 -32.95 -17.37 2.94
N ASP A 216 -31.80 -18.04 3.04
CA ASP A 216 -30.49 -17.36 3.09
C ASP A 216 -30.02 -16.97 1.67
N PRO A 217 -29.67 -15.69 1.40
CA PRO A 217 -29.21 -15.27 0.11
C PRO A 217 -27.84 -15.86 -0.24
N ALA A 218 -27.57 -16.02 -1.53
CA ALA A 218 -26.23 -16.29 -2.01
C ALA A 218 -25.26 -15.19 -1.59
N LYS A 219 -24.00 -15.55 -1.30
CA LYS A 219 -22.97 -14.61 -0.83
C LYS A 219 -21.73 -14.72 -1.69
N THR A 220 -21.19 -13.57 -2.08
CA THR A 220 -19.88 -13.48 -2.74
C THR A 220 -18.92 -12.65 -1.89
N GLN A 221 -17.65 -13.03 -1.84
CA GLN A 221 -16.63 -12.29 -1.12
C GLN A 221 -15.33 -12.28 -1.90
N ALA A 222 -14.71 -11.11 -1.99
CA ALA A 222 -13.36 -10.92 -2.47
C ALA A 222 -12.48 -10.48 -1.29
N ASP A 223 -11.47 -11.29 -0.95
CA ASP A 223 -10.43 -10.96 0.02
C ASP A 223 -9.19 -10.49 -0.73
N VAL A 224 -8.88 -9.21 -0.66
CA VAL A 224 -7.70 -8.64 -1.31
C VAL A 224 -6.68 -8.22 -0.28
N THR A 225 -5.55 -8.91 -0.26
CA THR A 225 -4.37 -8.58 0.54
C THR A 225 -3.43 -7.73 -0.30
N ALA A 226 -3.03 -6.58 0.22
CA ALA A 226 -2.06 -5.70 -0.41
C ALA A 226 -0.86 -5.47 0.50
N VAL A 227 0.31 -5.36 -0.10
CA VAL A 227 1.59 -5.07 0.56
C VAL A 227 2.31 -3.97 -0.18
N ALA A 228 2.62 -2.89 0.55
CA ALA A 228 3.62 -1.90 0.17
C ALA A 228 4.91 -2.19 0.93
N LEU A 229 6.05 -2.25 0.26
CA LEU A 229 7.34 -2.42 0.94
C LEU A 229 8.42 -1.54 0.31
N ALA A 230 9.42 -1.19 1.15
CA ALA A 230 10.66 -0.59 0.71
C ALA A 230 11.83 -1.51 1.06
N LEU A 231 12.80 -1.57 0.15
CA LEU A 231 13.98 -2.40 0.27
C LEU A 231 15.22 -1.52 0.30
N ASP A 232 16.25 -1.96 1.03
CA ASP A 232 17.59 -1.39 0.96
C ASP A 232 18.38 -1.94 -0.25
N ALA A 233 19.63 -1.50 -0.39
CA ALA A 233 20.52 -1.92 -1.47
C ALA A 233 20.87 -3.42 -1.44
N ASP A 234 20.73 -4.07 -0.29
CA ASP A 234 20.98 -5.51 -0.11
C ASP A 234 19.68 -6.34 -0.32
N GLY A 235 18.56 -5.68 -0.63
CA GLY A 235 17.25 -6.29 -0.83
C GLY A 235 16.53 -6.65 0.47
N LYS A 236 16.93 -6.06 1.59
CA LYS A 236 16.26 -6.25 2.88
C LYS A 236 15.13 -5.26 3.04
N ILE A 237 14.05 -5.70 3.64
CA ILE A 237 12.87 -4.90 3.93
C ILE A 237 13.22 -3.86 5.00
N VAL A 238 13.12 -2.58 4.67
CA VAL A 238 13.31 -1.45 5.59
C VAL A 238 12.02 -0.77 5.99
N ALA A 239 10.96 -0.96 5.21
CA ALA A 239 9.60 -0.60 5.57
C ALA A 239 8.63 -1.59 4.91
N ILE A 240 7.51 -1.84 5.57
CA ILE A 240 6.43 -2.69 5.06
C ILE A 240 5.11 -2.24 5.65
N SER A 241 4.06 -2.28 4.86
CA SER A 241 2.67 -2.10 5.29
C SER A 241 1.80 -3.14 4.61
N ILE A 242 0.99 -3.85 5.39
CA ILE A 242 0.07 -4.90 4.94
C ILE A 242 -1.35 -4.49 5.31
N ASP A 243 -2.26 -4.56 4.37
CA ASP A 243 -3.68 -4.40 4.65
C ASP A 243 -4.54 -5.37 3.86
N VAL A 244 -5.77 -5.58 4.31
CA VAL A 244 -6.72 -6.50 3.69
C VAL A 244 -8.09 -5.85 3.62
N VAL A 245 -8.72 -5.93 2.47
CA VAL A 245 -10.14 -5.60 2.31
C VAL A 245 -10.95 -6.87 2.06
N GLN A 246 -12.15 -6.92 2.64
CA GLN A 246 -13.14 -7.98 2.43
C GLN A 246 -14.39 -7.36 1.79
N ALA A 247 -14.46 -7.41 0.47
CA ALA A 247 -15.58 -6.89 -0.30
C ALA A 247 -16.67 -7.97 -0.42
N LYS A 248 -17.86 -7.69 0.11
CA LYS A 248 -18.96 -8.67 0.23
C LYS A 248 -20.21 -8.16 -0.47
N ALA A 249 -20.89 -9.08 -1.17
CA ALA A 249 -22.20 -8.85 -1.74
C ALA A 249 -23.12 -10.04 -1.46
N THR A 250 -24.43 -9.80 -1.53
CA THR A 250 -25.47 -10.84 -1.48
C THR A 250 -26.37 -10.76 -2.70
N VAL A 251 -26.93 -11.90 -3.07
CA VAL A 251 -27.97 -11.99 -4.11
C VAL A 251 -29.12 -12.77 -3.52
N ASP A 252 -30.30 -12.17 -3.49
CA ASP A 252 -31.49 -12.80 -2.93
C ASP A 252 -32.17 -13.77 -3.94
N ALA A 253 -33.26 -14.40 -3.51
CA ALA A 253 -34.00 -15.36 -4.32
C ALA A 253 -34.67 -14.76 -5.57
N ASP A 254 -34.84 -13.44 -5.61
CA ASP A 254 -35.38 -12.72 -6.75
C ASP A 254 -34.25 -12.23 -7.71
N GLY A 255 -33.00 -12.62 -7.42
CA GLY A 255 -31.81 -12.23 -8.19
C GLY A 255 -31.35 -10.79 -7.96
N VAL A 256 -31.84 -10.13 -6.91
CA VAL A 256 -31.47 -8.73 -6.59
C VAL A 256 -30.14 -8.69 -5.86
N VAL A 257 -29.21 -7.88 -6.38
CA VAL A 257 -27.86 -7.74 -5.83
C VAL A 257 -27.84 -6.64 -4.78
N THR A 258 -27.30 -6.97 -3.62
CA THR A 258 -26.99 -5.98 -2.56
C THR A 258 -25.48 -5.92 -2.34
N VAL A 259 -24.89 -4.74 -2.49
CA VAL A 259 -23.48 -4.44 -2.26
C VAL A 259 -23.28 -3.48 -1.10
N ALA A 260 -22.13 -3.55 -0.44
CA ALA A 260 -21.76 -2.58 0.59
C ALA A 260 -21.38 -1.22 -0.04
N GLU A 261 -21.85 -0.11 0.53
CA GLU A 261 -21.54 1.25 0.03
C GLU A 261 -20.19 1.79 0.50
N ASP A 262 -19.76 1.45 1.72
CA ASP A 262 -18.51 1.92 2.34
C ASP A 262 -17.70 0.70 2.83
N VAL A 263 -16.86 0.16 1.95
CA VAL A 263 -16.04 -1.01 2.25
C VAL A 263 -14.70 -0.56 2.81
N LYS A 264 -14.53 -0.75 4.12
CA LYS A 264 -13.30 -0.42 4.84
C LYS A 264 -12.33 -1.59 4.85
N THR A 265 -11.05 -1.29 4.85
CA THR A 265 -9.99 -2.28 5.08
C THR A 265 -9.99 -2.73 6.55
N LYS A 266 -9.28 -3.81 6.84
CA LYS A 266 -9.16 -4.30 8.23
C LYS A 266 -8.42 -3.30 9.13
N ARG A 267 -7.47 -2.51 8.59
CA ARG A 267 -6.82 -1.44 9.34
C ARG A 267 -7.75 -0.27 9.61
N GLU A 268 -8.56 0.13 8.63
CA GLU A 268 -9.56 1.19 8.79
C GLU A 268 -10.67 0.79 9.78
N LEU A 269 -10.99 -0.49 9.87
CA LEU A 269 -11.91 -1.02 10.88
C LEU A 269 -11.27 -1.03 12.28
N GLY A 270 -9.98 -1.27 12.38
CA GLY A 270 -9.30 -1.36 13.66
C GLY A 270 -10.00 -2.30 14.65
N ASP A 271 -10.38 -1.79 15.82
CA ASP A 271 -11.11 -2.56 16.84
C ASP A 271 -12.52 -2.97 16.38
N ASP A 272 -13.14 -2.24 15.44
CA ASP A 272 -14.46 -2.56 14.89
C ASP A 272 -14.44 -3.82 14.02
N TYR A 273 -13.26 -4.31 13.59
CA TYR A 273 -13.12 -5.62 12.97
C TYR A 273 -13.49 -6.74 13.96
N ASN A 274 -13.34 -6.48 15.25
CA ASN A 274 -13.81 -7.31 16.36
C ASN A 274 -13.25 -8.75 16.34
N MET A 275 -11.99 -8.93 15.94
CA MET A 275 -11.39 -10.26 15.89
C MET A 275 -11.41 -10.95 17.26
N LYS A 276 -11.02 -10.25 18.32
CA LYS A 276 -11.05 -10.80 19.71
C LYS A 276 -12.44 -11.25 20.15
N LYS A 277 -13.49 -10.60 19.64
CA LYS A 277 -14.87 -10.89 20.01
C LYS A 277 -15.43 -12.09 19.26
N TYR A 278 -15.15 -12.20 17.96
CA TYR A 278 -15.81 -13.17 17.09
C TYR A 278 -14.94 -14.37 16.72
N ALA A 279 -13.63 -14.25 16.77
CA ALA A 279 -12.69 -15.30 16.40
C ALA A 279 -12.25 -16.14 17.60
N SER A 280 -13.12 -16.55 18.50
CA SER A 280 -12.78 -17.40 19.66
C SER A 280 -11.88 -16.72 20.72
N PRO A 281 -11.93 -17.19 22.00
CA PRO A 281 -11.05 -16.73 23.08
C PRO A 281 -9.54 -16.85 22.80
N ALA A 282 -9.14 -17.57 21.75
CA ALA A 282 -7.74 -17.81 21.39
C ALA A 282 -7.10 -16.73 20.52
N ALA A 283 -7.83 -15.68 20.08
CA ALA A 283 -7.23 -14.57 19.36
C ALA A 283 -6.29 -13.77 20.28
N VAL A 284 -5.00 -13.72 19.91
CA VAL A 284 -3.94 -13.06 20.71
C VAL A 284 -4.00 -11.53 20.63
N GLY A 285 -4.68 -11.00 19.61
CA GLY A 285 -4.82 -9.56 19.37
C GLY A 285 -5.91 -9.28 18.34
N GLU A 286 -6.25 -8.01 18.14
CA GLU A 286 -7.02 -7.59 16.98
C GLU A 286 -6.20 -7.81 15.69
N TRP A 287 -6.87 -7.86 14.54
CA TRP A 287 -6.19 -8.18 13.28
C TRP A 287 -5.00 -7.26 13.01
N TYR A 288 -5.18 -5.95 13.18
CA TYR A 288 -4.12 -4.97 12.92
C TYR A 288 -2.93 -5.09 13.90
N GLU A 289 -3.19 -5.50 15.15
CA GLU A 289 -2.11 -5.75 16.14
C GLU A 289 -1.25 -6.94 15.71
N GLN A 290 -1.87 -7.99 15.21
CA GLN A 290 -1.20 -9.18 14.69
C GLN A 290 -0.45 -8.89 13.38
N ALA A 291 -1.05 -8.11 12.48
CA ALA A 291 -0.40 -7.65 11.26
C ALA A 291 0.84 -6.79 11.57
N ASN A 292 0.75 -5.86 12.53
CA ASN A 292 1.90 -5.04 12.97
C ASN A 292 3.04 -5.89 13.52
N ALA A 293 2.73 -6.95 14.29
CA ALA A 293 3.75 -7.87 14.80
C ALA A 293 4.44 -8.63 13.65
N PHE A 294 3.68 -9.04 12.64
CA PHE A 294 4.22 -9.69 11.46
C PHE A 294 5.09 -8.72 10.62
N GLU A 295 4.65 -7.49 10.41
CA GLU A 295 5.43 -6.45 9.74
C GLU A 295 6.77 -6.20 10.45
N ALA A 296 6.75 -6.07 11.78
CA ALA A 296 7.97 -5.90 12.58
C ALA A 296 8.94 -7.09 12.42
N TYR A 297 8.42 -8.31 12.32
CA TYR A 297 9.23 -9.50 12.04
C TYR A 297 9.90 -9.46 10.66
N CYS A 298 9.27 -8.86 9.65
CA CYS A 298 9.79 -8.76 8.29
C CYS A 298 10.98 -7.81 8.18
N ILE A 299 11.06 -6.77 9.02
CA ILE A 299 12.12 -5.75 8.94
C ILE A 299 13.52 -6.37 9.09
N GLY A 300 14.42 -5.97 8.18
CA GLY A 300 15.81 -6.46 8.12
C GLY A 300 16.00 -7.82 7.44
N LYS A 301 14.91 -8.45 6.98
CA LYS A 301 14.93 -9.71 6.22
C LYS A 301 14.70 -9.45 4.73
N THR A 302 15.14 -10.35 3.88
CA THR A 302 14.74 -10.38 2.47
C THR A 302 13.35 -11.04 2.33
N ALA A 303 12.69 -10.83 1.19
CA ALA A 303 11.42 -11.49 0.91
C ALA A 303 11.55 -13.04 0.94
N ASP A 304 12.67 -13.58 0.47
CA ASP A 304 12.94 -15.04 0.50
C ASP A 304 13.09 -15.56 1.94
N GLU A 305 13.77 -14.80 2.83
CA GLU A 305 13.89 -15.15 4.25
C GLU A 305 12.52 -15.13 4.95
N VAL A 306 11.66 -14.17 4.59
CA VAL A 306 10.28 -14.12 5.10
C VAL A 306 9.46 -15.28 4.55
N ALA A 307 9.54 -15.58 3.25
CA ALA A 307 8.83 -16.70 2.63
C ALA A 307 9.26 -18.07 3.20
N GLY A 308 10.52 -18.20 3.65
CA GLY A 308 11.08 -19.40 4.27
C GLY A 308 10.74 -19.57 5.76
N MET A 309 9.89 -18.69 6.34
CA MET A 309 9.52 -18.80 7.75
C MET A 309 8.78 -20.10 8.06
N PRO A 310 8.97 -20.68 9.27
CA PRO A 310 8.20 -21.84 9.65
C PRO A 310 6.72 -21.48 9.85
N LEU A 311 5.85 -22.30 9.28
CA LEU A 311 4.39 -22.21 9.45
C LEU A 311 3.90 -23.39 10.29
N GLY A 312 2.77 -23.24 10.96
CA GLY A 312 2.17 -24.24 11.82
C GLY A 312 0.67 -24.06 12.00
N GLU A 313 0.06 -25.02 12.67
CA GLU A 313 -1.36 -25.00 12.95
C GLU A 313 -1.66 -24.05 14.11
N ASN A 314 -2.67 -23.20 13.94
CA ASN A 314 -3.20 -22.36 15.01
C ASN A 314 -4.38 -23.04 15.74
N ALA A 315 -4.92 -22.37 16.75
CA ALA A 315 -6.05 -22.88 17.55
C ALA A 315 -7.36 -23.08 16.76
N HIS A 316 -7.42 -22.57 15.52
CA HIS A 316 -8.57 -22.70 14.61
C HIS A 316 -8.37 -23.77 13.52
N GLY A 317 -7.27 -24.52 13.56
CA GLY A 317 -6.94 -25.56 12.57
C GLY A 317 -6.37 -25.01 11.25
N TYR A 318 -6.06 -23.72 11.15
CA TYR A 318 -5.32 -23.18 10.00
C TYR A 318 -3.85 -23.55 10.12
N THR A 319 -3.30 -24.16 9.09
CA THR A 319 -1.94 -24.71 9.06
C THR A 319 -0.87 -23.74 8.57
N ASP A 320 -1.23 -22.50 8.31
CA ASP A 320 -0.41 -21.44 7.74
C ASP A 320 -0.24 -20.22 8.66
N ALA A 321 -0.40 -20.42 9.96
CA ALA A 321 -0.04 -19.42 10.96
C ALA A 321 1.49 -19.39 11.19
N PRO A 322 2.09 -18.24 11.53
CA PRO A 322 3.51 -18.16 11.85
C PRO A 322 3.90 -19.09 13.02
N ALA A 323 4.91 -19.94 12.81
CA ALA A 323 5.46 -20.80 13.87
C ALA A 323 6.85 -20.33 14.34
N ALA A 324 7.35 -19.19 13.86
CA ALA A 324 8.55 -18.54 14.36
C ALA A 324 8.36 -18.14 15.83
N GLU A 325 9.40 -18.34 16.65
CA GLU A 325 9.30 -18.13 18.12
C GLU A 325 8.87 -16.70 18.47
N GLU A 326 9.34 -15.72 17.69
CA GLU A 326 9.05 -14.29 17.88
C GLU A 326 7.57 -13.96 17.64
N LEU A 327 6.86 -14.77 16.85
CA LEU A 327 5.47 -14.52 16.43
C LEU A 327 4.42 -15.36 17.14
N LYS A 328 4.82 -16.45 17.78
CA LYS A 328 3.87 -17.41 18.39
C LYS A 328 2.85 -16.81 19.35
N SER A 329 3.23 -15.75 20.07
CA SER A 329 2.37 -15.08 21.05
C SER A 329 1.76 -13.78 20.53
N THR A 330 2.11 -13.34 19.33
CA THR A 330 1.72 -12.02 18.79
C THR A 330 1.03 -12.09 17.44
N CYS A 331 1.19 -13.17 16.68
CA CYS A 331 0.56 -13.35 15.37
C CYS A 331 0.17 -14.82 15.16
N THR A 332 -1.12 -15.10 15.17
CA THR A 332 -1.71 -16.44 14.98
C THR A 332 -2.67 -16.49 13.79
N ILE A 333 -2.75 -15.43 12.99
CA ILE A 333 -3.57 -15.40 11.77
C ILE A 333 -2.86 -16.12 10.63
N SER A 334 -3.64 -16.57 9.63
CA SER A 334 -3.12 -17.09 8.37
C SER A 334 -2.29 -16.04 7.63
N VAL A 335 -1.08 -16.39 7.20
CA VAL A 335 -0.15 -15.44 6.55
C VAL A 335 0.21 -15.82 5.12
N THR A 336 -0.31 -16.90 4.55
CA THR A 336 0.01 -17.30 3.17
C THR A 336 -0.24 -16.18 2.17
N ALA A 337 -1.36 -15.45 2.29
CA ALA A 337 -1.63 -14.31 1.42
C ALA A 337 -0.61 -13.17 1.63
N PHE A 338 -0.14 -12.93 2.86
CA PHE A 338 0.89 -11.95 3.16
C PHE A 338 2.22 -12.33 2.50
N LEU A 339 2.65 -13.60 2.67
CA LEU A 339 3.89 -14.10 2.07
C LEU A 339 3.89 -13.97 0.54
N ASN A 340 2.79 -14.34 -0.10
CA ASN A 340 2.62 -14.23 -1.54
C ASN A 340 2.62 -12.77 -2.00
N ALA A 341 1.93 -11.87 -1.28
CA ALA A 341 1.92 -10.43 -1.61
C ALA A 341 3.29 -9.79 -1.38
N ILE A 342 4.05 -10.17 -0.34
CA ILE A 342 5.43 -9.72 -0.10
C ILE A 342 6.34 -10.15 -1.26
N ALA A 343 6.24 -11.42 -1.70
CA ALA A 343 7.02 -11.91 -2.83
C ALA A 343 6.74 -11.11 -4.11
N LYS A 344 5.46 -10.84 -4.40
CA LYS A 344 5.05 -9.98 -5.54
C LYS A 344 5.57 -8.56 -5.39
N ALA A 345 5.44 -7.95 -4.21
CA ALA A 345 5.91 -6.59 -3.95
C ALA A 345 7.43 -6.48 -4.14
N ALA A 346 8.20 -7.45 -3.65
CA ALA A 346 9.65 -7.49 -3.82
C ALA A 346 10.07 -7.68 -5.29
N ALA A 347 9.33 -8.52 -6.04
CA ALA A 347 9.57 -8.72 -7.48
C ALA A 347 9.24 -7.45 -8.30
N ASN A 348 8.24 -6.68 -7.90
CA ASN A 348 7.79 -5.45 -8.56
C ASN A 348 8.60 -4.20 -8.12
N ALA A 349 9.49 -4.32 -7.13
CA ALA A 349 10.23 -3.19 -6.58
C ALA A 349 11.18 -2.55 -7.61
N LYS A 350 11.01 -1.26 -7.85
CA LYS A 350 11.70 -0.41 -8.84
C LYS A 350 12.31 0.82 -8.22
#